data_a04803e32653fddcb72f93b738bc6292
#
_entry.id   a04803e32653fddcb72f93b738bc6292
#
_cell.length_a   1.000
_cell.length_b   1.000
_cell.length_c   1.000
_cell.angle_alpha   90.00
_cell.angle_beta   90.00
_cell.angle_gamma   90.00
#
_symmetry.space_group_name_H-M   'P 1'
#
loop_
_entity.id
_entity.type
_entity.pdbx_description
1 polymer ?
#
loop_
_entity_poly.entity_id
_entity_poly.type
_entity_poly.pdbx_seq_one_letter_code
_entity_poly.pdbx_strand_id
1 'polypeptide(L)'
;MMRALVCESWRDFDALEVKDIAPPPMRPGAIRMRVEAAGVSFATQLVVAGKYQRKPPLPFVPGTEAAGIVLEGPLPAGTRVFAALDWGGFAEEAVVDAIHVTAIPDGLPLAPSVAFPISYPTAGSALIWRGRVQAGDWVLVHGAAGGVGLAAVEILRALGARVIARAGAAKHALMHARGADAVLDRAMPFRDAVREITGGAGVNCVLDTLGGDVFDESLRCLADGGTLLVVGFAAGRIPTVPANILLLKNIVVAGLNWGSYLGWSPGDGRELHAARVRALWDQLMTWWAEGKLHPELHAAYPLAQFREAMAEVRERRAIGRVVLQPGM
;
A
#
# COMPACT_ATOMS: atom_id res chain seq x y z
N MET A 1 -9.36 -12.82 -27.15
CA MET A 1 -8.44 -11.66 -26.95
C MET A 1 -8.99 -10.81 -25.82
N MET A 2 -8.14 -10.19 -25.02
CA MET A 2 -8.52 -9.28 -23.94
C MET A 2 -7.68 -8.00 -24.02
N ARG A 3 -8.22 -6.87 -23.56
CA ARG A 3 -7.48 -5.61 -23.48
C ARG A 3 -6.56 -5.63 -22.26
N ALA A 4 -5.32 -5.18 -22.45
CA ALA A 4 -4.35 -5.05 -21.38
C ALA A 4 -3.38 -3.90 -21.64
N LEU A 5 -2.89 -3.29 -20.56
CA LEU A 5 -1.77 -2.35 -20.62
C LEU A 5 -0.46 -3.14 -20.65
N VAL A 6 0.36 -2.98 -21.70
CA VAL A 6 1.52 -3.85 -21.92
C VAL A 6 2.84 -3.09 -21.81
N CYS A 7 3.77 -3.65 -21.05
CA CYS A 7 5.16 -3.19 -20.93
C CYS A 7 6.09 -4.15 -21.70
N GLU A 8 6.52 -3.75 -22.89
CA GLU A 8 7.40 -4.55 -23.76
C GLU A 8 8.89 -4.27 -23.52
N SER A 9 9.20 -3.13 -22.94
CA SER A 9 10.57 -2.72 -22.57
C SER A 9 10.49 -1.74 -21.40
N TRP A 10 11.58 -1.62 -20.63
CA TRP A 10 11.66 -0.63 -19.56
C TRP A 10 11.50 0.77 -20.12
N ARG A 11 10.49 1.50 -19.66
CA ARG A 11 10.12 2.83 -20.16
C ARG A 11 9.34 3.63 -19.12
N ASP A 12 9.06 4.88 -19.43
CA ASP A 12 8.15 5.66 -18.59
C ASP A 12 6.73 5.08 -18.67
N PHE A 13 6.00 5.17 -17.56
CA PHE A 13 4.64 4.64 -17.44
C PHE A 13 3.70 5.23 -18.52
N ASP A 14 3.84 6.52 -18.81
CA ASP A 14 3.02 7.22 -19.79
C ASP A 14 3.27 6.78 -21.24
N ALA A 15 4.38 6.07 -21.50
CA ALA A 15 4.72 5.52 -22.80
C ALA A 15 4.16 4.09 -23.03
N LEU A 16 3.42 3.55 -22.07
CA LEU A 16 2.73 2.27 -22.24
C LEU A 16 1.55 2.40 -23.22
N GLU A 17 1.10 1.25 -23.73
CA GLU A 17 -0.01 1.15 -24.68
C GLU A 17 -1.00 0.07 -24.23
N VAL A 18 -2.28 0.33 -24.45
CA VAL A 18 -3.32 -0.70 -24.34
C VAL A 18 -3.33 -1.53 -25.61
N LYS A 19 -3.25 -2.86 -25.47
CA LYS A 19 -3.19 -3.80 -26.58
C LYS A 19 -4.18 -4.96 -26.36
N ASP A 20 -4.58 -5.58 -27.45
CA ASP A 20 -5.31 -6.84 -27.45
C ASP A 20 -4.31 -7.99 -27.36
N ILE A 21 -4.36 -8.76 -26.29
CA ILE A 21 -3.48 -9.90 -26.05
C ILE A 21 -4.29 -11.18 -25.74
N ALA A 22 -3.65 -12.33 -25.82
CA ALA A 22 -4.25 -13.56 -25.35
C ALA A 22 -4.43 -13.52 -23.81
N PRO A 23 -5.52 -14.07 -23.25
CA PRO A 23 -5.63 -14.25 -21.81
C PRO A 23 -4.45 -15.07 -21.26
N PRO A 24 -3.99 -14.78 -20.02
CA PRO A 24 -2.91 -15.55 -19.42
C PRO A 24 -3.30 -17.00 -19.23
N PRO A 25 -2.36 -17.97 -19.46
CA PRO A 25 -2.68 -19.37 -19.28
C PRO A 25 -2.97 -19.71 -17.81
N MET A 26 -3.91 -20.65 -17.59
CA MET A 26 -4.14 -21.21 -16.26
C MET A 26 -2.93 -22.02 -15.80
N ARG A 27 -2.70 -22.06 -14.49
CA ARG A 27 -1.65 -22.84 -13.81
C ARG A 27 -2.28 -23.61 -12.65
N PRO A 28 -1.71 -24.78 -12.28
CA PRO A 28 -2.18 -25.54 -11.11
C PRO A 28 -2.24 -24.66 -9.85
N GLY A 29 -3.36 -24.75 -9.11
CA GLY A 29 -3.55 -23.97 -7.87
C GLY A 29 -3.85 -22.50 -8.05
N ALA A 30 -3.98 -21.99 -9.28
CA ALA A 30 -4.32 -20.61 -9.55
C ALA A 30 -5.84 -20.39 -9.71
N ILE A 31 -6.20 -19.12 -9.65
CA ILE A 31 -7.54 -18.60 -9.94
C ILE A 31 -7.44 -17.69 -11.16
N ARG A 32 -8.30 -17.88 -12.15
CA ARG A 32 -8.59 -16.89 -13.19
C ARG A 32 -9.70 -15.99 -12.69
N MET A 33 -9.49 -14.71 -12.77
CA MET A 33 -10.49 -13.72 -12.39
C MET A 33 -10.70 -12.67 -13.51
N ARG A 34 -11.94 -12.24 -13.68
CA ARG A 34 -12.23 -10.99 -14.40
C ARG A 34 -11.90 -9.83 -13.48
N VAL A 35 -11.06 -8.91 -13.96
CA VAL A 35 -10.65 -7.75 -13.19
C VAL A 35 -11.68 -6.62 -13.36
N GLU A 36 -12.31 -6.23 -12.27
CA GLU A 36 -13.27 -5.12 -12.23
C GLU A 36 -12.60 -3.82 -11.73
N ALA A 37 -11.56 -3.95 -10.90
CA ALA A 37 -10.76 -2.82 -10.43
C ALA A 37 -9.32 -3.27 -10.16
N ALA A 38 -8.35 -2.49 -10.60
CA ALA A 38 -6.93 -2.72 -10.34
C ALA A 38 -6.27 -1.46 -9.77
N GLY A 39 -5.54 -1.59 -8.67
CA GLY A 39 -4.96 -0.45 -7.95
C GLY A 39 -3.78 0.18 -8.68
N VAL A 40 -3.82 1.50 -8.82
CA VAL A 40 -2.71 2.30 -9.32
C VAL A 40 -1.86 2.75 -8.13
N SER A 41 -0.56 2.45 -8.16
CA SER A 41 0.37 2.79 -7.08
C SER A 41 1.62 3.50 -7.60
N PHE A 42 2.27 4.27 -6.72
CA PHE A 42 3.55 4.91 -7.04
C PHE A 42 4.62 3.88 -7.45
N ALA A 43 4.62 2.70 -6.82
CA ALA A 43 5.56 1.63 -7.13
C ALA A 43 5.41 1.10 -8.56
N THR A 44 4.20 1.11 -9.14
CA THR A 44 3.95 0.59 -10.49
C THR A 44 4.78 1.33 -11.55
N GLN A 45 4.91 2.66 -11.46
CA GLN A 45 5.76 3.40 -12.41
C GLN A 45 7.25 3.04 -12.27
N LEU A 46 7.71 2.74 -11.04
CA LEU A 46 9.10 2.31 -10.82
C LEU A 46 9.35 0.91 -11.40
N VAL A 47 8.37 0.00 -11.29
CA VAL A 47 8.43 -1.33 -11.91
C VAL A 47 8.53 -1.21 -13.43
N VAL A 48 7.66 -0.43 -14.05
CA VAL A 48 7.62 -0.20 -15.51
C VAL A 48 8.93 0.45 -16.01
N ALA A 49 9.51 1.36 -15.23
CA ALA A 49 10.80 1.98 -15.55
C ALA A 49 12.02 1.08 -15.27
N GLY A 50 11.83 -0.14 -14.75
CA GLY A 50 12.94 -1.03 -14.36
C GLY A 50 13.76 -0.53 -13.17
N LYS A 51 13.20 0.41 -12.37
CA LYS A 51 13.83 1.05 -11.21
C LYS A 51 13.35 0.49 -9.86
N TYR A 52 12.52 -0.54 -9.89
CA TYR A 52 12.05 -1.21 -8.69
C TYR A 52 12.92 -2.45 -8.39
N GLN A 53 12.96 -2.88 -7.12
CA GLN A 53 13.74 -4.04 -6.67
C GLN A 53 13.31 -5.35 -7.35
N ARG A 54 12.05 -5.43 -7.79
CA ARG A 54 11.52 -6.54 -8.57
C ARG A 54 11.33 -6.13 -10.03
N LYS A 55 11.82 -6.96 -10.93
CA LYS A 55 11.73 -6.78 -12.38
C LYS A 55 11.00 -7.97 -13.01
N PRO A 56 9.72 -7.83 -13.39
CA PRO A 56 9.01 -8.88 -14.13
C PRO A 56 9.72 -9.20 -15.45
N PRO A 57 9.61 -10.43 -15.98
CA PRO A 57 10.08 -10.75 -17.32
C PRO A 57 9.29 -9.95 -18.36
N LEU A 58 10.00 -9.40 -19.34
CA LEU A 58 9.39 -8.66 -20.46
C LEU A 58 8.95 -9.64 -21.57
N PRO A 59 7.81 -9.42 -22.26
CA PRO A 59 6.80 -8.41 -21.94
C PRO A 59 5.94 -8.80 -20.73
N PHE A 60 5.38 -7.82 -20.01
CA PHE A 60 4.45 -8.07 -18.92
C PHE A 60 3.31 -7.05 -18.88
N VAL A 61 2.23 -7.39 -18.19
CA VAL A 61 1.12 -6.50 -17.85
C VAL A 61 1.35 -5.98 -16.43
N PRO A 62 1.41 -4.66 -16.17
CA PRO A 62 1.56 -4.11 -14.83
C PRO A 62 0.31 -4.35 -13.94
N GLY A 63 0.42 -3.91 -12.67
CA GLY A 63 -0.66 -4.03 -11.68
C GLY A 63 -0.45 -5.22 -10.74
N THR A 64 -0.29 -4.93 -9.45
CA THR A 64 0.04 -5.93 -8.41
C THR A 64 -1.10 -6.15 -7.42
N GLU A 65 -2.24 -5.51 -7.63
CA GLU A 65 -3.43 -5.65 -6.80
C GLU A 65 -4.68 -5.46 -7.65
N ALA A 66 -5.65 -6.32 -7.45
CA ALA A 66 -6.92 -6.24 -8.16
C ALA A 66 -8.08 -6.75 -7.30
N ALA A 67 -9.29 -6.34 -7.67
CA ALA A 67 -10.53 -6.91 -7.20
C ALA A 67 -11.40 -7.26 -8.42
N GLY A 68 -12.16 -8.35 -8.32
CA GLY A 68 -12.93 -8.85 -9.44
C GLY A 68 -13.76 -10.07 -9.12
N ILE A 69 -14.08 -10.82 -10.14
CA ILE A 69 -14.97 -11.96 -10.08
C ILE A 69 -14.23 -13.22 -10.55
N VAL A 70 -14.27 -14.28 -9.77
CA VAL A 70 -13.70 -15.59 -10.14
C VAL A 70 -14.39 -16.12 -11.39
N LEU A 71 -13.61 -16.50 -12.39
CA LEU A 71 -14.07 -17.19 -13.60
C LEU A 71 -13.80 -18.69 -13.51
N GLU A 72 -12.61 -19.08 -13.01
CA GLU A 72 -12.15 -20.46 -12.94
C GLU A 72 -11.15 -20.66 -11.81
N GLY A 73 -11.14 -21.81 -11.15
CA GLY A 73 -10.16 -22.17 -10.11
C GLY A 73 -10.78 -22.88 -8.91
N PRO A 74 -10.07 -22.93 -7.77
CA PRO A 74 -10.53 -23.62 -6.57
C PRO A 74 -11.69 -22.93 -5.83
N LEU A 75 -11.96 -21.65 -6.12
CA LEU A 75 -13.14 -20.94 -5.61
C LEU A 75 -14.29 -21.02 -6.62
N PRO A 76 -15.56 -21.01 -6.18
CA PRO A 76 -16.72 -21.02 -7.08
C PRO A 76 -16.69 -19.83 -8.05
N ALA A 77 -17.01 -20.09 -9.33
CA ALA A 77 -17.20 -19.03 -10.32
C ALA A 77 -18.29 -18.05 -9.84
N GLY A 78 -18.11 -16.76 -10.11
CA GLY A 78 -18.98 -15.70 -9.60
C GLY A 78 -18.60 -15.16 -8.22
N THR A 79 -17.68 -15.80 -7.49
CA THR A 79 -17.21 -15.30 -6.20
C THR A 79 -16.50 -13.95 -6.39
N ARG A 80 -16.88 -12.96 -5.59
CA ARG A 80 -16.19 -11.64 -5.51
C ARG A 80 -14.91 -11.81 -4.72
N VAL A 81 -13.78 -11.37 -5.28
CA VAL A 81 -12.46 -11.53 -4.66
C VAL A 81 -11.61 -10.28 -4.80
N PHE A 82 -10.70 -10.09 -3.84
CA PHE A 82 -9.51 -9.26 -4.06
C PHE A 82 -8.25 -10.14 -4.04
N ALA A 83 -7.22 -9.69 -4.73
CA ALA A 83 -5.99 -10.46 -4.90
C ALA A 83 -4.74 -9.59 -4.91
N ALA A 84 -3.66 -10.11 -4.31
CA ALA A 84 -2.31 -9.63 -4.54
C ALA A 84 -1.69 -10.42 -5.70
N LEU A 85 -1.34 -9.74 -6.78
CA LEU A 85 -0.79 -10.34 -7.98
C LEU A 85 0.72 -10.10 -8.08
N ASP A 86 1.39 -11.03 -8.70
CA ASP A 86 2.78 -10.81 -9.11
C ASP A 86 2.89 -9.64 -10.11
N TRP A 87 2.02 -9.65 -11.10
CA TRP A 87 1.71 -8.65 -12.13
C TRP A 87 0.40 -9.06 -12.81
N GLY A 88 -0.09 -8.30 -13.78
CA GLY A 88 -1.26 -8.70 -14.58
C GLY A 88 -2.56 -7.95 -14.23
N GLY A 89 -2.55 -7.07 -13.23
CA GLY A 89 -3.78 -6.39 -12.79
C GLY A 89 -4.36 -5.40 -13.81
N PHE A 90 -3.56 -4.85 -14.70
CA PHE A 90 -4.02 -3.87 -15.70
C PHE A 90 -4.47 -4.54 -16.99
N ALA A 91 -5.33 -5.55 -16.87
CA ALA A 91 -5.96 -6.29 -17.95
C ALA A 91 -7.37 -6.71 -17.57
N GLU A 92 -8.19 -7.11 -18.56
CA GLU A 92 -9.57 -7.56 -18.32
C GLU A 92 -9.63 -8.88 -17.54
N GLU A 93 -8.61 -9.74 -17.68
CA GLU A 93 -8.47 -10.98 -16.90
C GLU A 93 -7.06 -11.11 -16.31
N ALA A 94 -6.98 -11.73 -15.14
CA ALA A 94 -5.73 -12.07 -14.49
C ALA A 94 -5.76 -13.52 -13.98
N VAL A 95 -4.57 -14.13 -13.90
CA VAL A 95 -4.37 -15.43 -13.25
C VAL A 95 -3.45 -15.24 -12.06
N VAL A 96 -3.91 -15.63 -10.88
CA VAL A 96 -3.24 -15.39 -9.59
C VAL A 96 -3.24 -16.67 -8.75
N ASP A 97 -2.18 -16.90 -7.96
CA ASP A 97 -2.13 -18.04 -7.05
C ASP A 97 -3.20 -17.92 -5.96
N ALA A 98 -3.98 -18.98 -5.74
CA ALA A 98 -5.10 -18.95 -4.80
C ALA A 98 -4.72 -18.57 -3.37
N ILE A 99 -3.46 -18.79 -2.96
CA ILE A 99 -2.93 -18.41 -1.65
C ILE A 99 -2.99 -16.89 -1.39
N HIS A 100 -3.02 -16.08 -2.46
CA HIS A 100 -3.06 -14.62 -2.42
C HIS A 100 -4.45 -14.04 -2.73
N VAL A 101 -5.47 -14.89 -2.78
CA VAL A 101 -6.85 -14.48 -3.05
C VAL A 101 -7.70 -14.56 -1.79
N THR A 102 -8.54 -13.55 -1.59
CA THR A 102 -9.49 -13.50 -0.48
C THR A 102 -10.87 -13.15 -1.01
N ALA A 103 -11.89 -13.91 -0.59
CA ALA A 103 -13.27 -13.57 -0.90
C ALA A 103 -13.65 -12.24 -0.24
N ILE A 104 -14.34 -11.39 -1.00
CA ILE A 104 -14.83 -10.11 -0.52
C ILE A 104 -16.13 -10.37 0.26
N PRO A 105 -16.21 -9.99 1.55
CA PRO A 105 -17.41 -10.15 2.33
C PRO A 105 -18.56 -9.30 1.79
N ASP A 106 -19.79 -9.72 2.08
CA ASP A 106 -20.98 -8.96 1.74
C ASP A 106 -20.93 -7.56 2.37
N GLY A 107 -21.38 -6.56 1.62
CA GLY A 107 -21.35 -5.17 2.04
C GLY A 107 -20.04 -4.43 1.75
N LEU A 108 -18.91 -5.10 1.52
CA LEU A 108 -17.68 -4.43 1.07
C LEU A 108 -17.76 -4.18 -0.44
N PRO A 109 -17.71 -2.89 -0.88
CA PRO A 109 -17.72 -2.59 -2.30
C PRO A 109 -16.45 -3.10 -2.99
N LEU A 110 -16.58 -3.55 -4.25
CA LEU A 110 -15.50 -4.22 -4.97
C LEU A 110 -14.31 -3.29 -5.23
N ALA A 111 -14.52 -2.11 -5.79
CA ALA A 111 -13.43 -1.21 -6.14
C ALA A 111 -12.63 -0.72 -4.90
N PRO A 112 -13.25 -0.27 -3.80
CA PRO A 112 -12.52 0.05 -2.56
C PRO A 112 -11.75 -1.14 -1.98
N SER A 113 -12.23 -2.38 -2.15
CA SER A 113 -11.56 -3.58 -1.61
C SER A 113 -10.15 -3.80 -2.15
N VAL A 114 -9.78 -3.16 -3.26
CA VAL A 114 -8.42 -3.14 -3.83
C VAL A 114 -7.36 -2.61 -2.83
N ALA A 115 -7.75 -1.94 -1.77
CA ALA A 115 -6.82 -1.51 -0.73
C ALA A 115 -6.29 -2.67 0.14
N PHE A 116 -7.05 -3.77 0.25
CA PHE A 116 -6.73 -4.89 1.16
C PHE A 116 -5.61 -5.84 0.68
N PRO A 117 -5.31 -6.05 -0.59
CA PRO A 117 -4.16 -6.85 -0.98
C PRO A 117 -2.81 -6.25 -0.55
N ILE A 118 -2.64 -4.94 -0.66
CA ILE A 118 -1.34 -4.28 -0.51
C ILE A 118 -1.36 -3.18 0.57
N SER A 119 -2.27 -2.20 0.50
CA SER A 119 -2.17 -1.00 1.35
C SER A 119 -2.37 -1.31 2.83
N TYR A 120 -3.47 -1.96 3.19
CA TYR A 120 -3.75 -2.32 4.58
C TYR A 120 -2.75 -3.31 5.17
N PRO A 121 -2.38 -4.41 4.50
CA PRO A 121 -1.41 -5.33 5.08
C PRO A 121 0.01 -4.76 5.12
N THR A 122 0.39 -3.86 4.20
CA THR A 122 1.65 -3.12 4.31
C THR A 122 1.66 -2.28 5.59
N ALA A 123 0.61 -1.49 5.84
CA ALA A 123 0.49 -0.70 7.06
C ALA A 123 0.42 -1.59 8.31
N GLY A 124 -0.43 -2.63 8.29
CA GLY A 124 -0.62 -3.54 9.41
C GLY A 124 0.65 -4.30 9.79
N SER A 125 1.34 -4.89 8.81
CA SER A 125 2.59 -5.59 9.06
C SER A 125 3.72 -4.65 9.54
N ALA A 126 3.77 -3.41 9.02
CA ALA A 126 4.70 -2.40 9.51
C ALA A 126 4.44 -2.07 10.98
N LEU A 127 3.22 -1.71 11.32
CA LEU A 127 2.85 -1.24 12.65
C LEU A 127 2.86 -2.36 13.70
N ILE A 128 2.27 -3.53 13.37
CA ILE A 128 2.08 -4.63 14.32
C ILE A 128 3.36 -5.48 14.43
N TRP A 129 3.97 -5.87 13.30
CA TRP A 129 5.07 -6.83 13.34
C TRP A 129 6.44 -6.19 13.53
N ARG A 130 6.65 -5.00 12.96
CA ARG A 130 7.94 -4.30 13.01
C ARG A 130 7.95 -3.19 14.04
N GLY A 131 6.92 -2.36 14.07
CA GLY A 131 6.76 -1.25 15.02
C GLY A 131 6.32 -1.69 16.41
N ARG A 132 5.62 -2.83 16.52
CA ARG A 132 5.05 -3.35 17.78
C ARG A 132 4.24 -2.31 18.55
N VAL A 133 3.50 -1.49 17.79
CA VAL A 133 2.73 -0.37 18.34
C VAL A 133 1.70 -0.88 19.35
N GLN A 134 1.62 -0.20 20.48
CA GLN A 134 0.70 -0.48 21.58
C GLN A 134 -0.35 0.62 21.71
N ALA A 135 -1.43 0.32 22.43
CA ALA A 135 -2.43 1.32 22.80
C ALA A 135 -1.78 2.46 23.61
N GLY A 136 -2.12 3.69 23.25
CA GLY A 136 -1.56 4.90 23.85
C GLY A 136 -0.26 5.43 23.24
N ASP A 137 0.45 4.63 22.40
CA ASP A 137 1.65 5.09 21.69
C ASP A 137 1.33 6.26 20.75
N TRP A 138 2.21 7.26 20.70
CA TRP A 138 2.20 8.28 19.66
C TRP A 138 2.86 7.77 18.38
N VAL A 139 2.16 7.86 17.26
CA VAL A 139 2.69 7.45 15.95
C VAL A 139 2.58 8.57 14.93
N LEU A 140 3.70 8.93 14.32
CA LEU A 140 3.76 9.88 13.20
C LEU A 140 3.63 9.13 11.89
N VAL A 141 2.65 9.49 11.06
CA VAL A 141 2.39 8.87 9.75
C VAL A 141 2.69 9.86 8.63
N HIS A 142 3.71 9.59 7.84
CA HIS A 142 4.00 10.36 6.63
C HIS A 142 3.21 9.86 5.42
N GLY A 143 2.81 10.80 4.55
CA GLY A 143 1.96 10.46 3.40
C GLY A 143 0.59 9.92 3.82
N ALA A 144 0.05 10.43 4.95
CA ALA A 144 -1.11 9.89 5.65
C ALA A 144 -2.39 9.79 4.78
N ALA A 145 -2.53 10.60 3.74
CA ALA A 145 -3.70 10.55 2.85
C ALA A 145 -3.55 9.57 1.67
N GLY A 146 -2.37 8.98 1.45
CA GLY A 146 -2.17 7.94 0.42
C GLY A 146 -2.65 6.56 0.87
N GLY A 147 -2.65 5.56 -0.02
CA GLY A 147 -3.21 4.24 0.28
C GLY A 147 -2.67 3.61 1.56
N VAL A 148 -1.33 3.49 1.71
CA VAL A 148 -0.70 2.91 2.91
C VAL A 148 -0.85 3.81 4.12
N GLY A 149 -0.71 5.15 3.94
CA GLY A 149 -0.79 6.11 5.03
C GLY A 149 -2.20 6.18 5.64
N LEU A 150 -3.23 6.19 4.81
CA LEU A 150 -4.63 6.22 5.28
C LEU A 150 -4.98 4.91 6.00
N ALA A 151 -4.57 3.76 5.44
CA ALA A 151 -4.71 2.48 6.11
C ALA A 151 -4.00 2.45 7.48
N ALA A 152 -2.81 3.09 7.57
CA ALA A 152 -2.07 3.19 8.82
C ALA A 152 -2.82 4.02 9.87
N VAL A 153 -3.41 5.16 9.50
CA VAL A 153 -4.21 6.00 10.41
C VAL A 153 -5.35 5.18 11.01
N GLU A 154 -6.11 4.46 10.18
CA GLU A 154 -7.24 3.65 10.63
C GLU A 154 -6.81 2.45 11.49
N ILE A 155 -5.75 1.73 11.10
CA ILE A 155 -5.20 0.62 11.88
C ILE A 155 -4.70 1.10 13.25
N LEU A 156 -3.99 2.22 13.31
CA LEU A 156 -3.53 2.82 14.56
C LEU A 156 -4.71 3.16 15.47
N ARG A 157 -5.76 3.71 14.93
CA ARG A 157 -7.00 3.95 15.66
C ARG A 157 -7.60 2.66 16.20
N ALA A 158 -7.65 1.60 15.39
CA ALA A 158 -8.14 0.28 15.81
C ALA A 158 -7.28 -0.35 16.92
N LEU A 159 -5.96 -0.06 16.94
CA LEU A 159 -5.02 -0.47 18.00
C LEU A 159 -5.10 0.39 19.28
N GLY A 160 -5.82 1.52 19.26
CA GLY A 160 -5.88 2.45 20.38
C GLY A 160 -4.65 3.36 20.53
N ALA A 161 -3.85 3.48 19.48
CA ALA A 161 -2.71 4.40 19.42
C ALA A 161 -3.16 5.84 19.10
N ARG A 162 -2.30 6.81 19.40
CA ARG A 162 -2.49 8.23 19.07
C ARG A 162 -1.78 8.56 17.77
N VAL A 163 -2.44 9.30 16.89
CA VAL A 163 -1.98 9.49 15.51
C VAL A 163 -1.68 10.95 15.23
N ILE A 164 -0.45 11.23 14.81
CA ILE A 164 -0.07 12.50 14.16
C ILE A 164 0.00 12.20 12.65
N ALA A 165 -0.98 12.67 11.88
CA ALA A 165 -1.03 12.49 10.44
C ALA A 165 -0.34 13.66 9.72
N ARG A 166 0.52 13.36 8.72
CA ARG A 166 1.14 14.40 7.91
C ARG A 166 0.63 14.34 6.48
N ALA A 167 -0.14 15.37 6.08
CA ALA A 167 -0.85 15.44 4.80
C ALA A 167 -0.88 16.87 4.25
N GLY A 168 -1.29 17.05 2.98
CA GLY A 168 -1.53 18.39 2.43
C GLY A 168 -2.76 19.05 3.05
N ALA A 169 -2.77 20.38 3.17
CA ALA A 169 -3.79 21.16 3.86
C ALA A 169 -5.24 20.80 3.47
N ALA A 170 -5.51 20.61 2.18
CA ALA A 170 -6.84 20.25 1.69
C ALA A 170 -7.37 18.89 2.21
N LYS A 171 -6.50 18.07 2.83
CA LYS A 171 -6.83 16.73 3.32
C LYS A 171 -6.92 16.65 4.84
N HIS A 172 -6.69 17.76 5.56
CA HIS A 172 -6.63 17.79 7.02
C HIS A 172 -7.97 17.35 7.66
N ALA A 173 -9.08 17.89 7.17
CA ALA A 173 -10.41 17.54 7.69
C ALA A 173 -10.69 16.04 7.58
N LEU A 174 -10.28 15.41 6.46
CA LEU A 174 -10.42 13.98 6.30
C LEU A 174 -9.53 13.20 7.27
N MET A 175 -8.29 13.64 7.52
CA MET A 175 -7.41 12.96 8.46
C MET A 175 -7.99 12.95 9.88
N HIS A 176 -8.57 14.06 10.33
CA HIS A 176 -9.30 14.11 11.60
C HIS A 176 -10.52 13.19 11.60
N ALA A 177 -11.32 13.20 10.52
CA ALA A 177 -12.48 12.30 10.38
C ALA A 177 -12.10 10.81 10.39
N ARG A 178 -10.89 10.47 9.93
CA ARG A 178 -10.33 9.11 9.95
C ARG A 178 -9.63 8.75 11.28
N GLY A 179 -9.60 9.67 12.23
CA GLY A 179 -9.15 9.41 13.60
C GLY A 179 -7.73 9.84 13.90
N ALA A 180 -7.15 10.78 13.14
CA ALA A 180 -5.91 11.42 13.54
C ALA A 180 -6.17 12.40 14.69
N ASP A 181 -5.38 12.29 15.77
CA ASP A 181 -5.45 13.15 16.94
C ASP A 181 -4.87 14.55 16.63
N ALA A 182 -3.85 14.58 15.75
CA ALA A 182 -3.28 15.81 15.22
C ALA A 182 -2.95 15.67 13.74
N VAL A 183 -3.03 16.79 13.00
CA VAL A 183 -2.68 16.82 11.58
C VAL A 183 -1.70 17.95 11.31
N LEU A 184 -0.58 17.61 10.66
CA LEU A 184 0.48 18.55 10.28
C LEU A 184 0.52 18.71 8.76
N ASP A 185 0.72 19.95 8.31
CA ASP A 185 0.89 20.21 6.88
C ASP A 185 2.20 19.61 6.37
N ARG A 186 2.12 18.92 5.23
CA ARG A 186 3.31 18.31 4.59
C ARG A 186 4.36 19.33 4.13
N ALA A 187 3.95 20.58 3.88
CA ALA A 187 4.84 21.64 3.41
C ALA A 187 5.64 22.29 4.54
N MET A 188 5.23 22.08 5.79
CA MET A 188 5.86 22.72 6.96
C MET A 188 6.87 21.81 7.64
N PRO A 189 7.92 22.37 8.27
CA PRO A 189 8.74 21.64 9.25
C PRO A 189 7.84 21.04 10.34
N PHE A 190 8.19 19.87 10.83
CA PHE A 190 7.28 19.14 11.71
C PHE A 190 7.87 18.74 13.06
N ARG A 191 9.20 18.79 13.21
CA ARG A 191 9.88 18.32 14.42
C ARG A 191 9.38 19.01 15.68
N ASP A 192 9.33 20.33 15.68
CA ASP A 192 8.98 21.09 16.87
C ASP A 192 7.49 20.95 17.19
N ALA A 193 6.63 20.90 16.16
CA ALA A 193 5.20 20.60 16.34
C ALA A 193 4.97 19.19 16.92
N VAL A 194 5.71 18.18 16.45
CA VAL A 194 5.64 16.82 17.01
C VAL A 194 6.05 16.82 18.48
N ARG A 195 7.12 17.55 18.85
CA ARG A 195 7.56 17.65 20.23
C ARG A 195 6.53 18.35 21.13
N GLU A 196 5.91 19.41 20.63
CA GLU A 196 4.84 20.12 21.35
C GLU A 196 3.64 19.19 21.59
N ILE A 197 3.14 18.51 20.56
CA ILE A 197 2.00 17.57 20.65
C ILE A 197 2.27 16.45 21.65
N THR A 198 3.51 15.96 21.70
CA THR A 198 3.91 14.84 22.57
C THR A 198 4.44 15.28 23.94
N GLY A 199 4.31 16.56 24.32
CA GLY A 199 4.80 17.09 25.58
C GLY A 199 6.32 17.01 25.74
N GLY A 200 7.09 17.04 24.64
CA GLY A 200 8.54 16.96 24.62
C GLY A 200 9.11 15.55 24.50
N ALA A 201 8.31 14.49 24.73
CA ALA A 201 8.78 13.10 24.73
C ALA A 201 9.17 12.57 23.33
N GLY A 202 8.52 13.06 22.28
CA GLY A 202 8.61 12.50 20.93
C GLY A 202 7.62 11.37 20.69
N VAL A 203 7.66 10.77 19.49
CA VAL A 203 6.76 9.68 19.10
C VAL A 203 7.41 8.30 19.30
N ASN A 204 6.60 7.32 19.68
CA ASN A 204 7.03 5.92 19.85
C ASN A 204 7.35 5.26 18.50
N CYS A 205 6.62 5.67 17.44
CA CYS A 205 6.83 5.10 16.12
C CYS A 205 6.65 6.16 15.02
N VAL A 206 7.41 6.02 13.94
CA VAL A 206 7.21 6.77 12.68
C VAL A 206 6.97 5.77 11.56
N LEU A 207 5.90 5.94 10.79
CA LEU A 207 5.70 5.21 9.55
C LEU A 207 6.10 6.11 8.38
N ASP A 208 7.20 5.75 7.70
CA ASP A 208 7.77 6.53 6.61
C ASP A 208 7.63 5.82 5.25
N THR A 209 6.78 6.39 4.39
CA THR A 209 6.60 5.99 2.99
C THR A 209 7.36 6.89 2.02
N LEU A 210 8.04 7.92 2.51
CA LEU A 210 8.61 9.00 1.70
C LEU A 210 10.13 8.94 1.56
N GLY A 211 10.83 8.68 2.66
CA GLY A 211 12.30 8.80 2.70
C GLY A 211 12.78 10.24 2.58
N GLY A 212 13.99 10.43 2.06
CA GLY A 212 14.57 11.76 1.83
C GLY A 212 14.74 12.57 3.12
N ASP A 213 14.55 13.88 3.03
CA ASP A 213 14.71 14.83 4.15
C ASP A 213 13.68 14.60 5.26
N VAL A 214 12.51 14.06 4.90
CA VAL A 214 11.46 13.67 5.85
C VAL A 214 11.97 12.58 6.80
N PHE A 215 12.69 11.58 6.28
CA PHE A 215 13.34 10.56 7.10
C PHE A 215 14.36 11.17 8.08
N ASP A 216 15.22 12.07 7.57
CA ASP A 216 16.30 12.66 8.36
C ASP A 216 15.75 13.49 9.55
N GLU A 217 14.67 14.24 9.33
CA GLU A 217 13.97 14.99 10.36
C GLU A 217 13.24 14.07 11.34
N SER A 218 12.64 12.96 10.85
CA SER A 218 11.88 12.00 11.64
C SER A 218 12.71 11.30 12.71
N LEU A 219 14.00 11.04 12.46
CA LEU A 219 14.91 10.48 13.47
C LEU A 219 14.99 11.35 14.74
N ARG A 220 14.76 12.66 14.59
CA ARG A 220 14.78 13.61 15.71
C ARG A 220 13.43 13.73 16.42
N CYS A 221 12.36 13.21 15.82
CA CYS A 221 11.02 13.19 16.39
C CYS A 221 10.77 11.99 17.30
N LEU A 222 11.59 10.93 17.19
CA LEU A 222 11.43 9.71 17.99
C LEU A 222 11.71 9.95 19.47
N ALA A 223 10.91 9.31 20.32
CA ALA A 223 11.16 9.14 21.75
C ALA A 223 12.34 8.19 21.99
N ASP A 224 12.82 8.10 23.24
CA ASP A 224 13.77 7.06 23.64
C ASP A 224 13.15 5.66 23.39
N GLY A 225 13.92 4.74 22.81
CA GLY A 225 13.44 3.43 22.38
C GLY A 225 12.51 3.42 21.17
N GLY A 226 12.20 4.57 20.57
CA GLY A 226 11.27 4.69 19.46
C GLY A 226 11.75 4.03 18.15
N THR A 227 10.80 3.68 17.28
CA THR A 227 11.08 2.97 16.02
C THR A 227 10.67 3.79 14.79
N LEU A 228 11.57 3.94 13.81
CA LEU A 228 11.25 4.46 12.49
C LEU A 228 11.10 3.28 11.51
N LEU A 229 9.92 3.19 10.90
CA LEU A 229 9.56 2.15 9.93
C LEU A 229 9.79 2.66 8.51
N VAL A 230 10.75 2.09 7.81
CA VAL A 230 11.05 2.38 6.40
C VAL A 230 10.15 1.50 5.53
N VAL A 231 9.17 2.13 4.85
CA VAL A 231 8.19 1.42 4.00
C VAL A 231 8.37 1.78 2.52
N GLY A 232 8.91 2.96 2.23
CA GLY A 232 9.13 3.38 0.85
C GLY A 232 9.92 4.67 0.71
N PHE A 233 10.16 5.06 -0.54
CA PHE A 233 10.99 6.21 -0.90
C PHE A 233 10.30 7.09 -1.95
N ALA A 234 9.02 7.42 -1.72
CA ALA A 234 8.22 8.19 -2.69
C ALA A 234 8.71 9.65 -2.89
N ALA A 235 9.61 10.16 -2.04
CA ALA A 235 10.32 11.41 -2.27
C ALA A 235 11.54 11.26 -3.21
N GLY A 236 11.92 10.03 -3.57
CA GLY A 236 12.97 9.71 -4.55
C GLY A 236 14.35 9.45 -3.96
N ARG A 237 14.75 10.12 -2.88
CA ARG A 237 16.05 9.92 -2.23
C ARG A 237 15.98 8.78 -1.20
N ILE A 238 16.84 7.77 -1.36
CA ILE A 238 17.05 6.75 -0.33
C ILE A 238 17.92 7.35 0.77
N PRO A 239 17.45 7.40 2.04
CA PRO A 239 18.20 8.03 3.12
C PRO A 239 19.38 7.17 3.59
N THR A 240 20.37 7.82 4.18
CA THR A 240 21.45 7.15 4.93
C THR A 240 21.13 7.19 6.41
N VAL A 241 21.30 6.09 7.10
CA VAL A 241 21.06 5.99 8.54
C VAL A 241 22.33 6.37 9.31
N PRO A 242 22.34 7.49 10.06
CA PRO A 242 23.48 7.89 10.86
C PRO A 242 23.53 7.06 12.16
N ALA A 243 24.40 6.07 12.22
CA ALA A 243 24.48 5.11 13.32
C ALA A 243 24.73 5.77 14.69
N ASN A 244 25.44 6.89 14.73
CA ASN A 244 25.66 7.66 15.96
C ASN A 244 24.35 8.22 16.57
N ILE A 245 23.35 8.58 15.73
CA ILE A 245 22.05 9.03 16.24
C ILE A 245 21.29 7.84 16.82
N LEU A 246 21.37 6.65 16.20
CA LEU A 246 20.74 5.45 16.76
C LEU A 246 21.27 5.14 18.15
N LEU A 247 22.61 5.17 18.31
CA LEU A 247 23.27 4.93 19.58
C LEU A 247 22.86 5.94 20.65
N LEU A 248 22.94 7.25 20.32
CA LEU A 248 22.72 8.34 21.30
C LEU A 248 21.25 8.46 21.75
N LYS A 249 20.30 8.00 20.93
CA LYS A 249 18.87 8.10 21.21
C LYS A 249 18.23 6.75 21.53
N ASN A 250 18.99 5.66 21.57
CA ASN A 250 18.47 4.29 21.74
C ASN A 250 17.31 3.94 20.78
N ILE A 251 17.32 4.46 19.55
CA ILE A 251 16.23 4.27 18.59
C ILE A 251 16.51 3.17 17.60
N VAL A 252 15.44 2.66 16.98
CA VAL A 252 15.49 1.59 15.98
C VAL A 252 15.08 2.14 14.61
N VAL A 253 15.78 1.75 13.55
CA VAL A 253 15.30 1.89 12.16
C VAL A 253 15.02 0.49 11.62
N ALA A 254 13.79 0.23 11.24
CA ALA A 254 13.33 -1.08 10.80
C ALA A 254 12.68 -0.98 9.40
N GLY A 255 13.16 -1.81 8.46
CA GLY A 255 12.56 -1.91 7.12
C GLY A 255 11.36 -2.85 7.08
N LEU A 256 10.41 -2.56 6.19
CA LEU A 256 9.37 -3.48 5.79
C LEU A 256 9.30 -3.57 4.26
N ASN A 257 9.40 -4.78 3.74
CA ASN A 257 9.04 -5.12 2.36
C ASN A 257 7.87 -6.10 2.39
N TRP A 258 6.64 -5.60 2.23
CA TRP A 258 5.45 -6.45 2.17
C TRP A 258 5.53 -7.50 1.05
N GLY A 259 6.09 -7.12 -0.10
CA GLY A 259 6.28 -8.03 -1.22
C GLY A 259 7.10 -9.29 -0.89
N SER A 260 7.98 -9.25 0.12
CA SER A 260 8.74 -10.44 0.51
C SER A 260 7.86 -11.54 1.10
N TYR A 261 6.77 -11.18 1.75
CA TYR A 261 5.78 -12.12 2.28
C TYR A 261 4.88 -12.71 1.19
N LEU A 262 4.84 -12.07 0.02
CA LEU A 262 4.09 -12.49 -1.16
C LEU A 262 4.96 -13.21 -2.21
N GLY A 263 6.23 -13.51 -1.90
CA GLY A 263 7.16 -14.14 -2.83
C GLY A 263 7.76 -13.17 -3.87
N TRP A 264 7.70 -11.85 -3.64
CA TRP A 264 8.23 -10.84 -4.58
C TRP A 264 9.69 -10.47 -4.33
N SER A 265 10.38 -11.14 -3.45
CA SER A 265 11.82 -10.97 -3.18
C SER A 265 12.65 -12.03 -3.89
N PRO A 266 13.98 -11.86 -3.96
CA PRO A 266 14.86 -12.96 -4.35
C PRO A 266 14.61 -14.17 -3.44
N GLY A 267 14.13 -15.26 -4.02
CA GLY A 267 13.63 -16.42 -3.28
C GLY A 267 12.13 -16.28 -2.95
N ASP A 268 11.36 -17.29 -3.32
CA ASP A 268 9.92 -17.33 -3.09
C ASP A 268 9.60 -17.84 -1.68
N GLY A 269 9.28 -16.92 -0.78
CA GLY A 269 8.90 -17.25 0.62
C GLY A 269 7.40 -17.29 0.85
N ARG A 270 6.53 -17.29 -0.19
CA ARG A 270 5.07 -17.18 -0.04
C ARG A 270 4.48 -18.28 0.83
N GLU A 271 4.90 -19.52 0.65
CA GLU A 271 4.44 -20.66 1.46
C GLU A 271 4.89 -20.52 2.93
N LEU A 272 6.14 -20.12 3.15
CA LEU A 272 6.69 -19.91 4.50
C LEU A 272 5.89 -18.87 5.30
N HIS A 273 5.36 -17.86 4.63
CA HIS A 273 4.66 -16.75 5.27
C HIS A 273 3.12 -16.84 5.17
N ALA A 274 2.59 -17.84 4.47
CA ALA A 274 1.16 -17.96 4.16
C ALA A 274 0.26 -17.81 5.38
N ALA A 275 0.54 -18.57 6.45
CA ALA A 275 -0.27 -18.55 7.67
C ALA A 275 -0.28 -17.16 8.33
N ARG A 276 0.88 -16.49 8.37
CA ARG A 276 1.01 -15.15 8.97
C ARG A 276 0.31 -14.08 8.13
N VAL A 277 0.40 -14.19 6.81
CA VAL A 277 -0.29 -13.31 5.87
C VAL A 277 -1.80 -13.49 6.00
N ARG A 278 -2.27 -14.74 6.04
CA ARG A 278 -3.69 -15.04 6.21
C ARG A 278 -4.24 -14.47 7.51
N ALA A 279 -3.55 -14.70 8.62
CA ALA A 279 -3.97 -14.16 9.93
C ALA A 279 -4.07 -12.63 9.93
N LEU A 280 -3.18 -11.92 9.21
CA LEU A 280 -3.29 -10.47 9.07
C LEU A 280 -4.50 -10.06 8.22
N TRP A 281 -4.77 -10.72 7.11
CA TRP A 281 -5.95 -10.44 6.29
C TRP A 281 -7.25 -10.71 7.08
N ASP A 282 -7.32 -11.81 7.82
CA ASP A 282 -8.48 -12.15 8.66
C ASP A 282 -8.71 -11.06 9.74
N GLN A 283 -7.64 -10.58 10.38
CA GLN A 283 -7.73 -9.47 11.33
C GLN A 283 -8.22 -8.17 10.68
N LEU A 284 -7.72 -7.85 9.48
CA LEU A 284 -8.14 -6.66 8.74
C LEU A 284 -9.62 -6.75 8.33
N MET A 285 -10.08 -7.92 7.91
CA MET A 285 -11.49 -8.16 7.60
C MET A 285 -12.39 -8.06 8.84
N THR A 286 -11.91 -8.56 9.99
CA THR A 286 -12.60 -8.39 11.28
C THR A 286 -12.75 -6.92 11.62
N TRP A 287 -11.69 -6.13 11.53
CA TRP A 287 -11.76 -4.69 11.80
C TRP A 287 -12.63 -3.93 10.80
N TRP A 288 -12.64 -4.35 9.53
CA TRP A 288 -13.58 -3.79 8.56
C TRP A 288 -15.03 -4.10 8.95
N ALA A 289 -15.36 -5.35 9.31
CA ALA A 289 -16.70 -5.75 9.74
C ALA A 289 -17.17 -5.03 11.01
N GLU A 290 -16.24 -4.67 11.89
CA GLU A 290 -16.49 -3.86 13.09
C GLU A 290 -16.62 -2.35 12.79
N GLY A 291 -16.53 -1.94 11.52
CA GLY A 291 -16.59 -0.54 11.11
C GLY A 291 -15.39 0.30 11.53
N LYS A 292 -14.23 -0.33 11.77
CA LYS A 292 -12.97 0.36 12.11
C LYS A 292 -12.13 0.75 10.90
N LEU A 293 -12.31 0.05 9.77
CA LEU A 293 -11.59 0.30 8.52
C LEU A 293 -12.57 0.73 7.42
N HIS A 294 -12.23 1.79 6.71
CA HIS A 294 -13.06 2.40 5.66
C HIS A 294 -12.21 2.62 4.40
N PRO A 295 -12.02 1.58 3.56
CA PRO A 295 -11.19 1.71 2.37
C PRO A 295 -11.70 2.80 1.45
N GLU A 296 -10.87 3.82 1.22
CA GLU A 296 -11.22 5.00 0.44
C GLU A 296 -10.86 4.82 -1.02
N LEU A 297 -11.83 5.05 -1.89
CA LEU A 297 -11.65 5.12 -3.34
C LEU A 297 -11.67 6.59 -3.77
N HIS A 298 -10.53 7.10 -4.20
CA HIS A 298 -10.42 8.46 -4.72
C HIS A 298 -11.13 8.61 -6.06
N ALA A 299 -10.79 7.74 -7.02
CA ALA A 299 -11.36 7.76 -8.36
C ALA A 299 -11.14 6.41 -9.07
N ALA A 300 -12.02 6.12 -10.02
CA ALA A 300 -11.93 5.00 -10.95
C ALA A 300 -11.82 5.52 -12.38
N TYR A 301 -10.93 4.94 -13.17
CA TYR A 301 -10.66 5.32 -14.54
C TYR A 301 -10.77 4.11 -15.48
N PRO A 302 -11.31 4.26 -16.69
CA PRO A 302 -11.19 3.25 -17.73
C PRO A 302 -9.71 2.93 -18.00
N LEU A 303 -9.41 1.71 -18.46
CA LEU A 303 -8.02 1.30 -18.76
C LEU A 303 -7.32 2.27 -19.71
N ALA A 304 -8.03 2.83 -20.68
CA ALA A 304 -7.47 3.80 -21.64
C ALA A 304 -7.00 5.11 -20.99
N GLN A 305 -7.50 5.45 -19.81
CA GLN A 305 -7.13 6.67 -19.04
C GLN A 305 -6.07 6.37 -17.96
N PHE A 306 -5.20 5.40 -18.20
CA PHE A 306 -4.17 5.00 -17.23
C PHE A 306 -3.18 6.12 -16.90
N ARG A 307 -2.94 7.06 -17.83
CA ARG A 307 -2.06 8.21 -17.61
C ARG A 307 -2.65 9.19 -16.61
N GLU A 308 -3.94 9.50 -16.76
CA GLU A 308 -4.70 10.35 -15.84
C GLU A 308 -4.76 9.73 -14.45
N ALA A 309 -5.04 8.43 -14.37
CA ALA A 309 -5.05 7.70 -13.11
C ALA A 309 -3.68 7.73 -12.41
N MET A 310 -2.57 7.57 -13.15
CA MET A 310 -1.22 7.68 -12.59
C MET A 310 -0.88 9.13 -12.20
N ALA A 311 -1.36 10.14 -12.92
CA ALA A 311 -1.16 11.54 -12.59
C ALA A 311 -1.75 11.89 -11.21
N GLU A 312 -2.93 11.36 -10.84
CA GLU A 312 -3.51 11.54 -9.49
C GLU A 312 -2.55 11.10 -8.39
N VAL A 313 -1.88 9.95 -8.59
CA VAL A 313 -0.93 9.41 -7.63
C VAL A 313 0.39 10.22 -7.64
N ARG A 314 0.92 10.54 -8.81
CA ARG A 314 2.22 11.21 -9.00
C ARG A 314 2.20 12.63 -8.45
N GLU A 315 1.10 13.35 -8.70
CA GLU A 315 0.90 14.73 -8.26
C GLU A 315 0.35 14.83 -6.82
N ARG A 316 0.19 13.65 -6.16
CA ARG A 316 -0.27 13.57 -4.76
C ARG A 316 -1.66 14.17 -4.54
N ARG A 317 -2.53 14.12 -5.56
CA ARG A 317 -3.95 14.52 -5.44
C ARG A 317 -4.79 13.41 -4.80
N ALA A 318 -4.43 12.15 -5.06
CA ALA A 318 -5.16 10.99 -4.56
C ALA A 318 -5.36 10.99 -3.04
N ILE A 319 -6.53 10.52 -2.62
CA ILE A 319 -6.88 10.16 -1.25
C ILE A 319 -7.22 8.66 -1.25
N GLY A 320 -6.53 7.86 -0.46
CA GLY A 320 -6.73 6.41 -0.52
C GLY A 320 -6.26 5.81 -1.84
N ARG A 321 -7.17 5.17 -2.59
CA ARG A 321 -6.84 4.42 -3.81
C ARG A 321 -7.39 5.06 -5.07
N VAL A 322 -6.58 5.00 -6.13
CA VAL A 322 -7.00 5.20 -7.52
C VAL A 322 -7.01 3.84 -8.18
N VAL A 323 -8.00 3.54 -8.99
CA VAL A 323 -8.11 2.26 -9.69
C VAL A 323 -8.31 2.43 -11.18
N LEU A 324 -7.84 1.45 -11.95
CA LEU A 324 -8.24 1.22 -13.34
C LEU A 324 -9.36 0.17 -13.37
N GLN A 325 -10.31 0.35 -14.26
CA GLN A 325 -11.40 -0.58 -14.55
C GLN A 325 -11.25 -1.09 -15.99
N PRO A 326 -10.59 -2.24 -16.18
CA PRO A 326 -10.24 -2.72 -17.52
C PRO A 326 -11.44 -3.06 -18.40
N GLY A 327 -12.57 -3.41 -17.81
CA GLY A 327 -13.80 -3.75 -18.54
C GLY A 327 -14.63 -2.55 -19.03
N MET A 328 -14.19 -1.32 -18.71
CA MET A 328 -14.87 -0.08 -19.13
C MET A 328 -14.28 0.50 -20.41
#